data_0646ac1259e66a274530fbe429ff9d8b
#
_entry.id   0646ac1259e66a274530fbe429ff9d8b
#
_cell.length_a   1.000
_cell.length_b   1.000
_cell.length_c   1.000
_cell.angle_alpha   90.00
_cell.angle_beta   90.00
_cell.angle_gamma   90.00
#
_symmetry.space_group_name_H-M   'P 1'
#
loop_
_entity.id
_entity.type
_entity.pdbx_description
1 polymer ?
#
loop_
_entity_poly.entity_id
_entity_poly.type
_entity_poly.pdbx_seq_one_letter_code
_entity_poly.pdbx_strand_id
1 'polypeptide(L)'
;PAADYIGTRGTQSLVDEADTLMPLLIAASLGTMVMLGGLYLLNSEMMANANGMNKQLLSVGSMLIIATLVMFIIGMGSNVNVINAENTDIDAENAKQTWASEADQDESQQNFFETGSTAWAMSPVTWGVAMIIIGYVAFSSSRPDGAMGFVLPSMMAMGTAFLASPILNEPSYFDMIFPITIIFHIIIGGLMLSGNLTVPGSE
;
A
#
# COMPACT_ATOMS: atom_id res chain seq x y z
N PRO A 1 4.02 15.02 -15.71
CA PRO A 1 4.86 14.99 -14.52
C PRO A 1 3.99 14.93 -13.27
N ALA A 2 4.53 14.38 -12.17
CA ALA A 2 3.81 14.21 -10.90
C ALA A 2 3.16 15.52 -10.39
N ALA A 3 3.69 16.68 -10.75
CA ALA A 3 3.11 17.98 -10.41
C ALA A 3 1.72 18.23 -11.03
N ASP A 4 1.36 17.54 -12.10
CA ASP A 4 0.05 17.68 -12.73
C ASP A 4 -1.03 16.83 -12.05
N TYR A 5 -0.64 15.87 -11.21
CA TYR A 5 -1.55 15.11 -10.35
C TYR A 5 -1.78 15.78 -8.98
N ILE A 6 -0.95 16.74 -8.62
CA ILE A 6 -1.08 17.55 -7.40
C ILE A 6 -1.70 18.87 -7.82
N GLY A 7 -3.02 18.94 -7.79
CA GLY A 7 -3.74 20.16 -8.12
C GLY A 7 -5.18 19.92 -8.54
N THR A 8 -5.87 20.95 -8.93
CA THR A 8 -7.28 20.94 -9.36
C THR A 8 -7.63 19.86 -10.40
N ARG A 9 -6.69 19.44 -11.23
CA ARG A 9 -6.89 18.34 -12.19
C ARG A 9 -7.02 16.97 -11.53
N GLY A 10 -6.33 16.72 -10.43
CA GLY A 10 -6.43 15.45 -9.72
C GLY A 10 -7.77 15.28 -9.00
N THR A 11 -8.25 16.34 -8.35
CA THR A 11 -9.58 16.38 -7.73
C THR A 11 -10.67 16.26 -8.78
N GLN A 12 -10.58 17.03 -9.88
CA GLN A 12 -11.53 17.00 -10.97
C GLN A 12 -11.69 15.59 -11.58
N SER A 13 -10.60 14.91 -11.83
CA SER A 13 -10.64 13.55 -12.40
C SER A 13 -11.30 12.54 -11.45
N LEU A 14 -11.11 12.67 -10.13
CA LEU A 14 -11.80 11.85 -9.14
C LEU A 14 -13.30 12.10 -9.11
N VAL A 15 -13.71 13.34 -9.26
CA VAL A 15 -15.12 13.76 -9.28
C VAL A 15 -15.81 13.33 -10.57
N ASP A 16 -15.21 13.61 -11.73
CA ASP A 16 -15.78 13.29 -13.05
C ASP A 16 -16.02 11.79 -13.25
N GLU A 17 -15.20 10.95 -12.62
CA GLU A 17 -15.27 9.47 -12.73
C GLU A 17 -15.82 8.81 -11.44
N ALA A 18 -16.44 9.57 -10.54
CA ALA A 18 -16.86 9.14 -9.21
C ALA A 18 -17.66 7.82 -9.19
N ASP A 19 -18.64 7.68 -10.09
CA ASP A 19 -19.52 6.50 -10.17
C ASP A 19 -18.73 5.21 -10.47
N THR A 20 -17.65 5.32 -11.24
CA THR A 20 -16.78 4.21 -11.60
C THR A 20 -15.69 4.00 -10.56
N LEU A 21 -15.11 5.07 -10.06
CA LEU A 21 -13.95 5.02 -9.16
C LEU A 21 -14.35 4.62 -7.73
N MET A 22 -15.51 5.01 -7.21
CA MET A 22 -15.91 4.70 -5.85
C MET A 22 -15.94 3.18 -5.56
N PRO A 23 -16.60 2.34 -6.37
CA PRO A 23 -16.55 0.88 -6.17
C PRO A 23 -15.13 0.31 -6.28
N LEU A 24 -14.31 0.84 -7.20
CA LEU A 24 -12.93 0.41 -7.39
C LEU A 24 -12.04 0.79 -6.19
N LEU A 25 -12.20 1.98 -5.63
CA LEU A 25 -11.48 2.42 -4.43
C LEU A 25 -11.82 1.52 -3.23
N ILE A 26 -13.09 1.17 -3.06
CA ILE A 26 -13.52 0.25 -1.99
C ILE A 26 -12.90 -1.14 -2.21
N ALA A 27 -13.01 -1.69 -3.41
CA ALA A 27 -12.45 -3.00 -3.74
C ALA A 27 -10.92 -3.03 -3.59
N ALA A 28 -10.22 -1.99 -4.06
CA ALA A 28 -8.78 -1.84 -3.91
C ALA A 28 -8.36 -1.72 -2.43
N SER A 29 -9.14 -0.98 -1.63
CA SER A 29 -8.89 -0.86 -0.19
C SER A 29 -8.99 -2.22 0.51
N LEU A 30 -10.06 -2.97 0.26
CA LEU A 30 -10.24 -4.30 0.83
C LEU A 30 -9.15 -5.27 0.36
N GLY A 31 -8.82 -5.27 -0.93
CA GLY A 31 -7.75 -6.10 -1.49
C GLY A 31 -6.39 -5.80 -0.85
N THR A 32 -6.07 -4.53 -0.67
CA THR A 32 -4.83 -4.10 -0.02
C THR A 32 -4.79 -4.51 1.46
N MET A 33 -5.90 -4.36 2.18
CA MET A 33 -5.99 -4.82 3.57
C MET A 33 -5.74 -6.32 3.70
N VAL A 34 -6.36 -7.13 2.83
CA VAL A 34 -6.14 -8.58 2.82
C VAL A 34 -4.69 -8.93 2.49
N MET A 35 -4.12 -8.28 1.49
CA MET A 35 -2.74 -8.51 1.06
C MET A 35 -1.72 -8.13 2.14
N LEU A 36 -1.84 -6.94 2.73
CA LEU A 36 -0.95 -6.50 3.81
C LEU A 36 -1.18 -7.30 5.10
N GLY A 37 -2.42 -7.72 5.36
CA GLY A 37 -2.75 -8.67 6.41
C GLY A 37 -2.04 -10.02 6.22
N GLY A 38 -2.05 -10.56 5.02
CA GLY A 38 -1.30 -11.77 4.66
C GLY A 38 0.21 -11.61 4.84
N LEU A 39 0.76 -10.47 4.40
CA LEU A 39 2.18 -10.13 4.61
C LEU A 39 2.53 -10.02 6.11
N TYR A 40 1.64 -9.43 6.90
CA TYR A 40 1.79 -9.36 8.35
C TYR A 40 1.80 -10.74 9.01
N LEU A 41 0.90 -11.64 8.59
CA LEU A 41 0.85 -13.02 9.10
C LEU A 41 2.12 -13.80 8.73
N LEU A 42 2.60 -13.69 7.49
CA LEU A 42 3.88 -14.26 7.06
C LEU A 42 5.04 -13.76 7.95
N ASN A 43 5.13 -12.45 8.11
CA ASN A 43 6.17 -11.84 8.95
C ASN A 43 6.09 -12.30 10.42
N SER A 44 4.87 -12.44 10.95
CA SER A 44 4.62 -12.90 12.32
C SER A 44 5.02 -14.36 12.50
N GLU A 45 4.72 -15.22 11.53
CA GLU A 45 5.14 -16.62 11.54
C GLU A 45 6.66 -16.76 11.48
N MET A 46 7.32 -16.03 10.59
CA MET A 46 8.78 -15.96 10.55
C MET A 46 9.37 -15.48 11.88
N MET A 47 8.75 -14.46 12.51
CA MET A 47 9.20 -13.90 13.78
C MET A 47 9.05 -14.89 14.94
N ALA A 48 8.01 -15.74 14.93
CA ALA A 48 7.80 -16.77 15.94
C ALA A 48 8.96 -17.80 15.93
N ASN A 49 9.50 -18.09 14.75
CA ASN A 49 10.58 -19.08 14.55
C ASN A 49 11.98 -18.43 14.54
N ALA A 50 12.09 -17.11 14.54
CA ALA A 50 13.35 -16.39 14.50
C ALA A 50 13.95 -16.13 15.88
N ASN A 51 15.27 -15.99 15.94
CA ASN A 51 16.02 -15.65 17.14
C ASN A 51 16.92 -14.43 16.92
N GLY A 52 17.36 -13.80 18.02
CA GLY A 52 18.35 -12.74 18.01
C GLY A 52 17.95 -11.56 17.10
N MET A 53 18.88 -11.14 16.24
CA MET A 53 18.71 -9.99 15.34
C MET A 53 17.58 -10.19 14.33
N ASN A 54 17.40 -11.40 13.80
CA ASN A 54 16.34 -11.69 12.84
C ASN A 54 14.95 -11.43 13.44
N LYS A 55 14.73 -11.82 14.70
CA LYS A 55 13.48 -11.51 15.42
C LYS A 55 13.25 -10.02 15.58
N GLN A 56 14.30 -9.26 15.90
CA GLN A 56 14.19 -7.80 16.02
C GLN A 56 13.87 -7.13 14.67
N LEU A 57 14.54 -7.56 13.60
CA LEU A 57 14.26 -7.06 12.24
C LEU A 57 12.81 -7.33 11.83
N LEU A 58 12.30 -8.54 12.05
CA LEU A 58 10.91 -8.88 11.74
C LEU A 58 9.91 -8.10 12.60
N SER A 59 10.27 -7.75 13.85
CA SER A 59 9.45 -6.84 14.67
C SER A 59 9.35 -5.45 14.04
N VAL A 60 10.46 -4.91 13.51
CA VAL A 60 10.44 -3.66 12.72
C VAL A 60 9.63 -3.85 11.45
N GLY A 61 9.76 -4.98 10.75
CA GLY A 61 8.95 -5.33 9.59
C GLY A 61 7.45 -5.27 9.88
N SER A 62 7.00 -5.82 11.02
CA SER A 62 5.60 -5.73 11.46
C SER A 62 5.13 -4.27 11.60
N MET A 63 5.93 -3.42 12.23
CA MET A 63 5.59 -1.99 12.40
C MET A 63 5.47 -1.29 11.05
N LEU A 64 6.36 -1.59 10.11
CA LEU A 64 6.35 -1.00 8.77
C LEU A 64 5.14 -1.46 7.95
N ILE A 65 4.74 -2.73 8.06
CA ILE A 65 3.52 -3.24 7.39
C ILE A 65 2.29 -2.53 7.92
N ILE A 66 2.18 -2.36 9.25
CA ILE A 66 1.08 -1.63 9.86
C ILE A 66 1.10 -0.16 9.43
N ALA A 67 2.26 0.48 9.40
CA ALA A 67 2.39 1.86 8.91
C ALA A 67 1.94 1.98 7.45
N THR A 68 2.33 1.03 6.59
CA THR A 68 1.87 0.98 5.20
C THR A 68 0.34 0.87 5.12
N LEU A 69 -0.26 -0.03 5.90
CA LEU A 69 -1.71 -0.20 5.94
C LEU A 69 -2.42 1.09 6.35
N VAL A 70 -1.93 1.78 7.38
CA VAL A 70 -2.48 3.06 7.84
C VAL A 70 -2.38 4.13 6.74
N MET A 71 -1.24 4.22 6.05
CA MET A 71 -1.06 5.16 4.94
C MET A 71 -2.01 4.87 3.78
N PHE A 72 -2.23 3.59 3.45
CA PHE A 72 -3.22 3.19 2.43
C PHE A 72 -4.63 3.57 2.84
N ILE A 73 -5.04 3.34 4.08
CA ILE A 73 -6.37 3.71 4.60
C ILE A 73 -6.56 5.23 4.54
N ILE A 74 -5.56 6.01 4.93
CA ILE A 74 -5.60 7.48 4.85
C ILE A 74 -5.71 7.91 3.38
N GLY A 75 -4.87 7.39 2.49
CA GLY A 75 -4.88 7.75 1.07
C GLY A 75 -6.22 7.44 0.39
N MET A 76 -6.73 6.22 0.60
CA MET A 76 -8.03 5.82 0.05
C MET A 76 -9.19 6.61 0.65
N GLY A 77 -9.18 6.81 1.97
CA GLY A 77 -10.21 7.61 2.67
C GLY A 77 -10.22 9.05 2.22
N SER A 78 -9.07 9.64 1.95
CA SER A 78 -8.95 11.00 1.40
C SER A 78 -9.56 11.10 0.00
N ASN A 79 -9.32 10.12 -0.88
CA ASN A 79 -9.95 10.10 -2.20
C ASN A 79 -11.48 9.95 -2.12
N VAL A 80 -11.98 9.11 -1.21
CA VAL A 80 -13.42 8.99 -0.94
C VAL A 80 -14.00 10.31 -0.43
N ASN A 81 -13.27 11.04 0.41
CA ASN A 81 -13.72 12.34 0.91
C ASN A 81 -13.76 13.42 -0.18
N VAL A 82 -12.83 13.40 -1.15
CA VAL A 82 -12.90 14.29 -2.33
C VAL A 82 -14.19 14.05 -3.11
N ILE A 83 -14.51 12.80 -3.42
CA ILE A 83 -15.73 12.44 -4.16
C ILE A 83 -16.99 12.79 -3.36
N ASN A 84 -17.01 12.50 -2.06
CA ASN A 84 -18.16 12.80 -1.21
C ASN A 84 -18.39 14.31 -1.02
N ALA A 85 -17.33 15.11 -1.02
CA ALA A 85 -17.43 16.56 -0.90
C ALA A 85 -18.19 17.15 -2.09
N GLU A 86 -17.96 16.65 -3.31
CA GLU A 86 -18.69 17.07 -4.51
C GLU A 86 -20.17 16.68 -4.47
N ASN A 87 -20.46 15.47 -4.00
CA ASN A 87 -21.83 14.96 -3.93
C ASN A 87 -22.67 15.56 -2.78
N THR A 88 -22.11 16.53 -2.04
CA THR A 88 -22.83 17.19 -0.95
C THR A 88 -23.47 18.47 -1.46
N ASP A 89 -24.80 18.49 -1.56
CA ASP A 89 -25.57 19.68 -1.92
C ASP A 89 -25.25 20.82 -0.95
N ILE A 90 -24.80 21.95 -1.50
CA ILE A 90 -24.45 23.16 -0.73
C ILE A 90 -25.67 23.68 0.04
N ASP A 91 -26.87 23.46 -0.48
CA ASP A 91 -28.16 23.97 0.05
C ASP A 91 -29.01 22.93 0.80
N ALA A 92 -28.50 21.69 1.01
CA ALA A 92 -29.32 20.67 1.65
C ALA A 92 -29.43 20.88 3.17
N GLU A 93 -30.63 21.21 3.63
CA GLU A 93 -30.98 21.44 5.05
C GLU A 93 -30.61 20.28 6.00
N ASN A 94 -30.30 19.09 5.44
CA ASN A 94 -29.96 17.87 6.17
C ASN A 94 -28.57 17.30 5.83
N ALA A 95 -27.73 18.04 5.11
CA ALA A 95 -26.39 17.58 4.79
C ALA A 95 -25.54 17.51 6.07
N LYS A 96 -24.85 16.41 6.27
CA LYS A 96 -23.87 16.24 7.38
C LYS A 96 -22.70 17.20 7.29
N GLN A 97 -22.47 17.76 6.11
CA GLN A 97 -21.44 18.75 5.80
C GLN A 97 -22.06 19.80 4.89
N THR A 98 -22.08 21.05 5.33
CA THR A 98 -22.49 22.20 4.54
C THR A 98 -21.27 23.04 4.27
N TRP A 99 -21.05 23.39 3.01
CA TRP A 99 -20.01 24.32 2.60
C TRP A 99 -20.57 25.74 2.60
N ALA A 100 -19.80 26.70 3.07
CA ALA A 100 -20.23 28.11 3.07
C ALA A 100 -20.24 28.71 1.64
N SER A 101 -19.45 28.12 0.74
CA SER A 101 -19.34 28.51 -0.67
C SER A 101 -18.71 27.40 -1.50
N GLU A 102 -18.82 27.48 -2.84
CA GLU A 102 -18.08 26.62 -3.77
C GLU A 102 -16.56 26.69 -3.52
N ALA A 103 -16.04 27.89 -3.23
CA ALA A 103 -14.61 28.06 -2.93
C ALA A 103 -14.15 27.30 -1.67
N ASP A 104 -14.99 27.23 -0.63
CA ASP A 104 -14.69 26.44 0.57
C ASP A 104 -14.74 24.94 0.29
N GLN A 105 -15.63 24.51 -0.61
CA GLN A 105 -15.70 23.11 -1.08
C GLN A 105 -14.44 22.73 -1.84
N ASP A 106 -14.03 23.54 -2.83
CA ASP A 106 -12.82 23.34 -3.63
C ASP A 106 -11.56 23.28 -2.74
N GLU A 107 -11.41 24.20 -1.80
CA GLU A 107 -10.30 24.23 -0.84
C GLU A 107 -10.27 22.96 0.01
N SER A 108 -11.42 22.47 0.46
CA SER A 108 -11.53 21.26 1.25
C SER A 108 -11.20 20.00 0.43
N GLN A 109 -11.67 19.92 -0.80
CA GLN A 109 -11.31 18.84 -1.73
C GLN A 109 -9.81 18.80 -1.98
N GLN A 110 -9.19 19.96 -2.23
CA GLN A 110 -7.75 20.06 -2.42
C GLN A 110 -6.99 19.59 -1.18
N ASN A 111 -7.41 19.99 0.02
CA ASN A 111 -6.79 19.56 1.28
C ASN A 111 -6.90 18.05 1.50
N PHE A 112 -8.04 17.42 1.18
CA PHE A 112 -8.19 15.97 1.22
C PHE A 112 -7.26 15.30 0.22
N PHE A 113 -7.19 15.79 -1.01
CA PHE A 113 -6.34 15.23 -2.05
C PHE A 113 -4.85 15.30 -1.67
N GLU A 114 -4.38 16.44 -1.15
CA GLU A 114 -3.00 16.61 -0.71
C GLU A 114 -2.63 15.69 0.46
N THR A 115 -3.56 15.53 1.41
CA THR A 115 -3.38 14.60 2.53
C THR A 115 -3.24 13.16 2.04
N GLY A 116 -4.10 12.74 1.14
CA GLY A 116 -4.05 11.42 0.51
C GLY A 116 -2.77 11.22 -0.28
N SER A 117 -2.38 12.19 -1.09
CA SER A 117 -1.17 12.14 -1.91
C SER A 117 0.11 12.01 -1.06
N THR A 118 0.17 12.69 0.09
CA THR A 118 1.29 12.58 1.04
C THR A 118 1.38 11.16 1.62
N ALA A 119 0.25 10.58 2.03
CA ALA A 119 0.20 9.21 2.54
C ALA A 119 0.61 8.19 1.45
N TRP A 120 0.13 8.37 0.22
CA TRP A 120 0.51 7.56 -0.93
C TRP A 120 2.01 7.62 -1.22
N ALA A 121 2.62 8.80 -1.19
CA ALA A 121 4.04 8.98 -1.48
C ALA A 121 4.96 8.24 -0.49
N MET A 122 4.51 8.08 0.75
CA MET A 122 5.30 7.40 1.80
C MET A 122 5.05 5.89 1.88
N SER A 123 3.94 5.39 1.35
CA SER A 123 3.60 3.97 1.42
C SER A 123 4.63 3.04 0.73
N PRO A 124 5.23 3.37 -0.44
CA PRO A 124 6.28 2.56 -1.04
C PRO A 124 7.54 2.44 -0.18
N VAL A 125 7.85 3.46 0.63
CA VAL A 125 9.01 3.44 1.52
C VAL A 125 8.81 2.39 2.61
N THR A 126 7.72 2.46 3.35
CA THR A 126 7.45 1.54 4.46
C THR A 126 7.24 0.12 3.97
N TRP A 127 6.51 -0.06 2.88
CA TRP A 127 6.28 -1.37 2.27
C TRP A 127 7.55 -1.98 1.70
N GLY A 128 8.32 -1.21 0.92
CA GLY A 128 9.58 -1.65 0.32
C GLY A 128 10.58 -2.11 1.39
N VAL A 129 10.77 -1.33 2.46
CA VAL A 129 11.65 -1.71 3.56
C VAL A 129 11.15 -2.96 4.29
N ALA A 130 9.84 -3.11 4.51
CA ALA A 130 9.29 -4.32 5.11
C ALA A 130 9.59 -5.57 4.26
N MET A 131 9.40 -5.49 2.94
CA MET A 131 9.75 -6.58 2.02
C MET A 131 11.25 -6.90 2.04
N ILE A 132 12.12 -5.90 2.09
CA ILE A 132 13.57 -6.10 2.19
C ILE A 132 13.92 -6.87 3.48
N ILE A 133 13.32 -6.48 4.60
CA ILE A 133 13.53 -7.16 5.88
C ILE A 133 13.11 -8.63 5.81
N ILE A 134 11.90 -8.91 5.34
CA ILE A 134 11.36 -10.28 5.22
C ILE A 134 12.27 -11.11 4.31
N GLY A 135 12.60 -10.57 3.14
CA GLY A 135 13.47 -11.26 2.18
C GLY A 135 14.89 -11.54 2.73
N TYR A 136 15.46 -10.55 3.44
CA TYR A 136 16.76 -10.70 4.09
C TYR A 136 16.73 -11.77 5.17
N VAL A 137 15.73 -11.78 6.04
CA VAL A 137 15.61 -12.79 7.08
C VAL A 137 15.38 -14.16 6.48
N ALA A 138 14.56 -14.30 5.45
CA ALA A 138 14.38 -15.55 4.73
C ALA A 138 15.71 -16.07 4.15
N PHE A 139 16.50 -15.19 3.55
CA PHE A 139 17.82 -15.54 3.00
C PHE A 139 18.84 -15.94 4.07
N SER A 140 18.84 -15.25 5.22
CA SER A 140 19.80 -15.47 6.29
C SER A 140 19.47 -16.66 7.20
N SER A 141 18.18 -17.06 7.25
CA SER A 141 17.72 -18.14 8.15
C SER A 141 17.93 -19.54 7.58
N SER A 142 17.90 -19.70 6.26
CA SER A 142 18.13 -20.97 5.59
C SER A 142 18.82 -20.74 4.24
N ARG A 143 19.73 -21.66 3.85
CA ARG A 143 20.26 -21.62 2.50
C ARG A 143 19.15 -21.94 1.51
N PRO A 144 18.91 -21.04 0.52
CA PRO A 144 17.93 -21.34 -0.51
C PRO A 144 18.28 -22.64 -1.23
N ASP A 145 17.33 -23.56 -1.28
CA ASP A 145 17.44 -24.80 -2.04
C ASP A 145 16.44 -24.80 -3.19
N GLY A 146 16.94 -24.96 -4.41
CA GLY A 146 16.14 -24.90 -5.62
C GLY A 146 15.44 -23.54 -5.84
N ALA A 147 14.59 -23.46 -6.86
CA ALA A 147 13.90 -22.24 -7.24
C ALA A 147 12.94 -21.72 -6.14
N MET A 148 12.29 -22.65 -5.42
CA MET A 148 11.32 -22.29 -4.37
C MET A 148 12.00 -21.65 -3.15
N GLY A 149 13.23 -22.05 -2.83
CA GLY A 149 14.00 -21.43 -1.75
C GLY A 149 14.33 -19.95 -1.98
N PHE A 150 14.30 -19.48 -3.24
CA PHE A 150 14.55 -18.08 -3.56
C PHE A 150 13.27 -17.20 -3.59
N VAL A 151 12.08 -17.78 -3.47
CA VAL A 151 10.83 -17.01 -3.55
C VAL A 151 10.74 -15.95 -2.45
N LEU A 152 10.91 -16.31 -1.18
CA LEU A 152 10.91 -15.32 -0.09
C LEU A 152 12.13 -14.39 -0.14
N PRO A 153 13.37 -14.85 -0.36
CA PRO A 153 14.50 -13.96 -0.57
C PRO A 153 14.32 -12.93 -1.71
N SER A 154 13.58 -13.27 -2.78
CA SER A 154 13.31 -12.35 -3.88
C SER A 154 12.48 -11.12 -3.46
N MET A 155 11.84 -11.15 -2.29
CA MET A 155 11.20 -9.96 -1.69
C MET A 155 12.20 -8.81 -1.47
N MET A 156 13.50 -9.09 -1.25
CA MET A 156 14.52 -8.03 -1.19
C MET A 156 14.60 -7.25 -2.50
N ALA A 157 14.65 -7.95 -3.63
CA ALA A 157 14.74 -7.30 -4.94
C ALA A 157 13.46 -6.50 -5.25
N MET A 158 12.30 -7.10 -4.98
CA MET A 158 11.01 -6.44 -5.17
C MET A 158 10.86 -5.23 -4.24
N GLY A 159 11.22 -5.36 -2.97
CA GLY A 159 11.18 -4.26 -2.01
C GLY A 159 12.14 -3.12 -2.39
N THR A 160 13.33 -3.45 -2.91
CA THR A 160 14.28 -2.44 -3.40
C THR A 160 13.72 -1.71 -4.63
N ALA A 161 13.14 -2.44 -5.57
CA ALA A 161 12.49 -1.83 -6.73
C ALA A 161 11.33 -0.92 -6.32
N PHE A 162 10.53 -1.34 -5.36
CA PHE A 162 9.40 -0.55 -4.87
C PHE A 162 9.86 0.70 -4.11
N LEU A 163 10.91 0.57 -3.27
CA LEU A 163 11.54 1.68 -2.56
C LEU A 163 12.18 2.70 -3.52
N ALA A 164 12.60 2.30 -4.70
CA ALA A 164 13.15 3.20 -5.70
C ALA A 164 12.10 4.15 -6.29
N SER A 165 10.81 3.82 -6.21
CA SER A 165 9.72 4.61 -6.79
C SER A 165 9.70 6.07 -6.31
N PRO A 166 9.68 6.40 -5.01
CA PRO A 166 9.71 7.78 -4.56
C PRO A 166 11.05 8.47 -4.82
N ILE A 167 12.16 7.71 -4.95
CA ILE A 167 13.49 8.27 -5.23
C ILE A 167 13.59 8.72 -6.70
N LEU A 168 13.09 7.89 -7.62
CA LEU A 168 13.09 8.18 -9.04
C LEU A 168 12.08 9.28 -9.39
N ASN A 169 11.02 9.40 -8.61
CA ASN A 169 9.93 10.37 -8.80
C ASN A 169 9.36 10.35 -10.23
N GLU A 170 9.24 9.14 -10.81
CA GLU A 170 8.71 8.90 -12.15
C GLU A 170 7.38 8.15 -12.04
N PRO A 171 6.24 8.78 -12.34
CA PRO A 171 4.91 8.14 -12.25
C PRO A 171 4.83 6.83 -13.06
N SER A 172 5.38 6.81 -14.27
CA SER A 172 5.40 5.62 -15.12
C SER A 172 6.13 4.43 -14.49
N TYR A 173 7.13 4.69 -13.66
CA TYR A 173 7.82 3.65 -12.90
C TYR A 173 6.91 3.08 -11.81
N PHE A 174 6.22 3.93 -11.06
CA PHE A 174 5.28 3.49 -10.04
C PHE A 174 4.12 2.69 -10.65
N ASP A 175 3.54 3.18 -11.73
CA ASP A 175 2.44 2.52 -12.46
C ASP A 175 2.83 1.13 -12.97
N MET A 176 4.11 0.90 -13.24
CA MET A 176 4.64 -0.40 -13.62
C MET A 176 4.92 -1.29 -12.42
N ILE A 177 5.63 -0.79 -11.39
CA ILE A 177 6.12 -1.62 -10.30
C ILE A 177 5.02 -2.00 -9.30
N PHE A 178 4.01 -1.15 -9.13
CA PHE A 178 2.91 -1.40 -8.20
C PHE A 178 2.10 -2.65 -8.55
N PRO A 179 1.55 -2.82 -9.78
CA PRO A 179 0.84 -4.04 -10.15
C PRO A 179 1.75 -5.28 -10.13
N ILE A 180 3.02 -5.16 -10.50
CA ILE A 180 3.98 -6.27 -10.40
C ILE A 180 4.13 -6.71 -8.93
N THR A 181 4.21 -5.75 -8.01
CA THR A 181 4.30 -6.04 -6.56
C THR A 181 3.04 -6.76 -6.06
N ILE A 182 1.85 -6.34 -6.49
CA ILE A 182 0.59 -7.02 -6.15
C ILE A 182 0.59 -8.47 -6.66
N ILE A 183 0.89 -8.67 -7.93
CA ILE A 183 0.96 -10.02 -8.54
C ILE A 183 1.96 -10.91 -7.78
N PHE A 184 3.11 -10.36 -7.43
CA PHE A 184 4.12 -11.06 -6.66
C PHE A 184 3.59 -11.52 -5.29
N HIS A 185 2.84 -10.69 -4.56
CA HIS A 185 2.23 -11.08 -3.29
C HIS A 185 1.14 -12.15 -3.47
N ILE A 186 0.34 -12.06 -4.54
CA ILE A 186 -0.65 -13.10 -4.87
C ILE A 186 0.04 -14.44 -5.12
N ILE A 187 1.16 -14.45 -5.85
CA ILE A 187 1.94 -15.68 -6.10
C ILE A 187 2.46 -16.26 -4.78
N ILE A 188 3.08 -15.45 -3.93
CA ILE A 188 3.58 -15.91 -2.62
C ILE A 188 2.42 -16.50 -1.79
N GLY A 189 1.31 -15.79 -1.67
CA GLY A 189 0.13 -16.25 -0.95
C GLY A 189 -0.40 -17.59 -1.50
N GLY A 190 -0.50 -17.72 -2.82
CA GLY A 190 -0.91 -18.96 -3.48
C GLY A 190 0.03 -20.13 -3.21
N LEU A 191 1.34 -19.91 -3.24
CA LEU A 191 2.35 -20.91 -2.94
C LEU A 191 2.30 -21.36 -1.46
N MET A 192 2.06 -20.43 -0.54
CA MET A 192 1.89 -20.75 0.88
C MET A 192 0.60 -21.57 1.11
N LEU A 193 -0.53 -21.15 0.54
CA LEU A 193 -1.80 -21.86 0.67
C LEU A 193 -1.77 -23.27 0.08
N SER A 194 -1.00 -23.47 -0.98
CA SER A 194 -0.81 -24.80 -1.60
C SER A 194 0.20 -25.69 -0.87
N GLY A 195 0.87 -25.17 0.18
CA GLY A 195 1.93 -25.89 0.90
C GLY A 195 3.24 -26.04 0.10
N ASN A 196 3.36 -25.38 -1.05
CA ASN A 196 4.57 -25.41 -1.86
C ASN A 196 5.67 -24.45 -1.37
N LEU A 197 5.32 -23.52 -0.50
CA LEU A 197 6.23 -22.59 0.13
C LEU A 197 6.08 -22.69 1.64
N THR A 198 7.14 -23.10 2.32
CA THR A 198 7.21 -23.19 3.79
C THR A 198 7.93 -21.97 4.35
N VAL A 199 7.51 -21.54 5.53
CA VAL A 199 8.17 -20.46 6.25
C VAL A 199 9.47 -20.98 6.86
N PRO A 200 10.60 -20.26 6.72
CA PRO A 200 11.86 -20.69 7.34
C PRO A 200 11.72 -20.88 8.84
N GLY A 201 12.15 -22.05 9.33
CA GLY A 201 12.11 -22.41 10.75
C GLY A 201 10.79 -23.02 11.25
N SER A 202 9.83 -23.30 10.38
CA SER A 202 8.54 -23.94 10.73
C SER A 202 8.58 -25.48 10.70
N GLU A 203 9.77 -26.10 10.59
CA GLU A 203 9.95 -27.56 10.64
C GLU A 203 9.98 -28.11 12.07
#